data_217aba57733a4e28ec0fffd8c279db59
#
_entry.id   217aba57733a4e28ec0fffd8c279db59
#
_cell.length_a   1.000
_cell.length_b   1.000
_cell.length_c   1.000
_cell.angle_alpha   90.00
_cell.angle_beta   90.00
_cell.angle_gamma   90.00
#
_symmetry.space_group_name_H-M   'P 1'
#
loop_
_entity.id
_entity.type
_entity.pdbx_description
1 polymer ?
#
loop_
_entity_poly.entity_id
_entity_poly.type
_entity_poly.pdbx_seq_one_letter_code
_entity_poly.pdbx_strand_id
1 'polypeptide(L)'
;MMKVLTSGKPYRIIDLFTDERYVIIPDLQRDYCWGDKKHGENNNLELVSGFIDSLNEIFKEKRNDTIKLGMIYAYEYPEGSNRIYLCDGQQRITTIFLLLGMIYRKTSDEKIKNCLISESELEDDKEPRLLYSIRDSTLYFLSDLVCNFFLGNSEIKVSEIERQSWYFKEYNLDPTIQSMISAMEAIEEKINNLDNLNYFTEFLLDKIEFFYFDMDNREKGEDMFVVINTTGELLTSTENIKPLLIGNIFDETKRQEASNIWENWENWFWLNKSNNEQEADKGLNQFFVFYWQIKLLQEKQWKDKKSNEINPFYLFSQTSDLEQNEESSSSLKSEQLEKAKDVNEIQRYFLAYKRLFEELKTEENQKVLKSIDESLDFENAFYMRKVPINIILPLIQFKTKFAEEPVNQILRRLRKNYFDGHKDWKERKNNYVDWRHLIQIIDKSKDVEDLLKFKDISNFKDIPNVHINIRNWFNEEEQLKANLKIENKELIEKIEDHQDFMGDLSFFLIKVHKIETEINCNVLIKYFENYKDTIDRIRNKNTEEKPILSNCLE
;
A
#
# COMPACT_ATOMS: atom_id res chain seq x y z
N MET A 1 7.96 46.37 1.50
CA MET A 1 9.31 45.77 1.37
C MET A 1 9.22 44.37 2.00
N MET A 2 9.38 43.34 1.22
CA MET A 2 9.29 41.97 1.67
C MET A 2 10.32 41.68 2.78
N LYS A 3 9.89 41.00 3.84
CA LYS A 3 10.77 40.66 4.95
C LYS A 3 11.50 39.33 4.58
N VAL A 4 12.80 39.44 4.27
CA VAL A 4 13.63 38.27 3.98
C VAL A 4 13.69 37.37 5.23
N LEU A 5 13.40 36.08 5.09
CA LEU A 5 13.54 35.13 6.19
C LEU A 5 15.03 34.84 6.45
N THR A 6 15.40 34.92 7.71
CA THR A 6 16.79 34.68 8.16
C THR A 6 16.77 33.53 9.17
N SER A 7 17.66 32.56 8.97
CA SER A 7 17.77 31.39 9.87
C SER A 7 17.96 31.79 11.33
N GLY A 8 17.28 31.07 12.23
CA GLY A 8 17.33 31.30 13.68
C GLY A 8 16.52 32.51 14.18
N LYS A 9 15.69 33.15 13.33
CA LYS A 9 14.84 34.27 13.73
C LYS A 9 13.37 33.86 13.86
N PRO A 10 12.61 34.51 14.75
CA PRO A 10 11.18 34.31 14.87
C PRO A 10 10.41 35.11 13.81
N TYR A 11 9.35 34.52 13.26
CA TYR A 11 8.45 35.13 12.30
C TYR A 11 7.01 34.82 12.68
N ARG A 12 6.13 35.81 12.49
CA ARG A 12 4.69 35.69 12.73
C ARG A 12 4.04 34.88 11.60
N ILE A 13 2.83 34.40 11.84
CA ILE A 13 2.05 33.71 10.81
C ILE A 13 1.88 34.59 9.57
N ILE A 14 1.55 35.88 9.75
CA ILE A 14 1.40 36.82 8.64
C ILE A 14 2.71 37.02 7.85
N ASP A 15 3.88 36.90 8.49
CA ASP A 15 5.18 37.01 7.82
C ASP A 15 5.50 35.79 6.95
N LEU A 16 4.87 34.62 7.20
CA LEU A 16 5.01 33.41 6.38
C LEU A 16 4.13 33.46 5.14
N PHE A 17 2.92 33.99 5.25
CA PHE A 17 1.95 34.09 4.17
C PHE A 17 1.84 35.53 3.68
N THR A 18 2.90 36.06 3.08
CA THR A 18 2.94 37.43 2.54
C THR A 18 2.61 37.47 1.04
N ASP A 19 2.43 38.66 0.49
CA ASP A 19 2.00 38.90 -0.89
C ASP A 19 2.86 38.26 -1.99
N GLU A 20 4.10 37.88 -1.70
CA GLU A 20 4.99 37.29 -2.71
C GLU A 20 5.54 35.93 -2.31
N ARG A 21 5.13 35.36 -1.13
CA ARG A 21 5.67 34.11 -0.63
C ARG A 21 4.65 33.00 -0.71
N TYR A 22 5.15 31.82 -1.09
CA TYR A 22 4.40 30.57 -1.10
C TYR A 22 5.06 29.56 -0.17
N VAL A 23 4.26 28.90 0.64
CA VAL A 23 4.69 27.80 1.49
C VAL A 23 4.32 26.50 0.80
N ILE A 24 5.30 25.64 0.55
CA ILE A 24 5.12 24.43 -0.22
C ILE A 24 5.42 23.21 0.65
N ILE A 25 4.52 22.26 0.64
CA ILE A 25 4.74 20.94 1.21
C ILE A 25 5.32 20.06 0.11
N PRO A 26 6.61 19.68 0.18
CA PRO A 26 7.28 18.94 -0.88
C PRO A 26 6.80 17.48 -1.00
N ASP A 27 7.09 16.88 -2.13
CA ASP A 27 6.70 15.53 -2.54
C ASP A 27 7.16 14.40 -1.60
N LEU A 28 8.24 14.60 -0.86
CA LEU A 28 8.76 13.61 0.10
C LEU A 28 8.11 13.69 1.48
N GLN A 29 7.29 14.71 1.73
CA GLN A 29 6.56 14.83 2.99
C GLN A 29 5.41 13.81 3.06
N ARG A 30 4.98 13.54 4.30
CA ARG A 30 3.80 12.71 4.56
C ARG A 30 2.51 13.46 4.27
N ASP A 31 1.43 12.70 4.16
CA ASP A 31 0.08 13.25 4.08
C ASP A 31 -0.26 14.16 5.28
N TYR A 32 -1.20 15.09 5.07
CA TYR A 32 -1.83 15.76 6.20
C TYR A 32 -2.73 14.78 6.93
N CYS A 33 -2.43 14.50 8.18
CA CYS A 33 -3.08 13.44 8.96
C CYS A 33 -3.72 13.89 10.29
N TRP A 34 -3.60 15.18 10.66
CA TRP A 34 -4.23 15.67 11.90
C TRP A 34 -5.76 15.66 11.88
N GLY A 35 -6.37 15.62 10.69
CA GLY A 35 -7.81 15.46 10.52
C GLY A 35 -8.29 14.01 10.48
N ASP A 36 -7.42 13.03 10.58
CA ASP A 36 -7.80 11.62 10.45
C ASP A 36 -8.68 11.15 11.61
N LYS A 37 -9.84 10.58 11.25
CA LYS A 37 -10.76 9.94 12.20
C LYS A 37 -10.26 8.52 12.47
N LYS A 38 -9.35 8.32 13.43
CA LYS A 38 -8.91 6.97 13.83
C LYS A 38 -9.93 6.35 14.80
N HIS A 39 -10.32 5.10 14.52
CA HIS A 39 -11.08 4.28 15.46
C HIS A 39 -10.10 3.68 16.48
N GLY A 40 -10.11 4.16 17.73
CA GLY A 40 -9.26 3.68 18.82
C GLY A 40 -8.75 4.78 19.73
N GLU A 41 -7.82 4.45 20.63
CA GLU A 41 -7.30 5.36 21.68
C GLU A 41 -6.53 6.58 21.15
N ASN A 42 -6.17 6.63 19.86
CA ASN A 42 -5.46 7.76 19.23
C ASN A 42 -6.27 8.35 18.06
N ASN A 43 -7.25 9.18 18.37
CA ASN A 43 -7.99 9.94 17.36
C ASN A 43 -7.20 11.20 16.99
N ASN A 44 -6.61 11.25 15.79
CA ASN A 44 -5.83 12.41 15.35
C ASN A 44 -6.68 13.69 15.27
N LEU A 45 -8.00 13.58 15.08
CA LEU A 45 -8.91 14.73 15.09
C LEU A 45 -8.90 15.48 16.45
N GLU A 46 -8.57 14.78 17.55
CA GLU A 46 -8.35 15.41 18.85
C GLU A 46 -7.14 16.34 18.84
N LEU A 47 -6.15 16.12 17.97
CA LEU A 47 -5.00 17.00 17.80
C LEU A 47 -5.42 18.37 17.25
N VAL A 48 -6.31 18.40 16.25
CA VAL A 48 -6.86 19.66 15.70
C VAL A 48 -7.64 20.40 16.77
N SER A 49 -8.57 19.71 17.43
CA SER A 49 -9.39 20.28 18.50
C SER A 49 -8.55 20.79 19.66
N GLY A 50 -7.61 19.98 20.15
CA GLY A 50 -6.70 20.33 21.25
C GLY A 50 -5.75 21.48 20.89
N PHE A 51 -5.29 21.53 19.64
CA PHE A 51 -4.46 22.62 19.14
C PHE A 51 -5.22 23.97 19.17
N ILE A 52 -6.47 24.00 18.70
CA ILE A 52 -7.30 25.20 18.71
C ILE A 52 -7.68 25.59 20.15
N ASP A 53 -8.02 24.62 20.99
CA ASP A 53 -8.33 24.86 22.41
C ASP A 53 -7.11 25.47 23.13
N SER A 54 -5.92 24.94 22.90
CA SER A 54 -4.68 25.49 23.46
C SER A 54 -4.41 26.93 22.99
N LEU A 55 -4.63 27.23 21.70
CA LEU A 55 -4.52 28.60 21.17
C LEU A 55 -5.53 29.54 21.83
N ASN A 56 -6.77 29.09 22.05
CA ASN A 56 -7.82 29.86 22.70
C ASN A 56 -7.54 30.10 24.18
N GLU A 57 -7.02 29.11 24.91
CA GLU A 57 -6.59 29.26 26.31
C GLU A 57 -5.47 30.29 26.42
N ILE A 58 -4.44 30.18 25.58
CA ILE A 58 -3.34 31.15 25.55
C ILE A 58 -3.87 32.55 25.17
N PHE A 59 -4.78 32.67 24.25
CA PHE A 59 -5.42 33.93 23.90
C PHE A 59 -6.14 34.56 25.09
N LYS A 60 -6.89 33.79 25.86
CA LYS A 60 -7.60 34.28 27.03
C LYS A 60 -6.64 34.75 28.16
N GLU A 61 -5.53 34.04 28.34
CA GLU A 61 -4.59 34.32 29.43
C GLU A 61 -3.51 35.35 29.06
N LYS A 62 -3.00 35.29 27.80
CA LYS A 62 -1.76 35.96 27.37
C LYS A 62 -1.89 36.66 26.02
N ARG A 63 -3.06 37.17 25.66
CA ARG A 63 -3.31 37.72 24.30
C ARG A 63 -2.37 38.83 23.87
N ASN A 64 -1.71 39.54 24.81
CA ASN A 64 -0.77 40.61 24.48
C ASN A 64 0.68 40.12 24.34
N ASP A 65 0.96 38.90 24.78
CA ASP A 65 2.29 38.31 24.71
C ASP A 65 2.55 37.65 23.35
N THR A 66 3.81 37.62 22.96
CA THR A 66 4.25 36.88 21.79
C THR A 66 4.49 35.41 22.18
N ILE A 67 3.87 34.49 21.45
CA ILE A 67 3.90 33.05 21.74
C ILE A 67 4.70 32.33 20.65
N LYS A 68 5.65 31.52 21.04
CA LYS A 68 6.45 30.67 20.15
C LYS A 68 5.80 29.30 20.02
N LEU A 69 5.30 28.96 18.83
CA LEU A 69 4.68 27.65 18.53
C LEU A 69 5.68 26.57 18.13
N GLY A 70 6.96 26.88 18.09
CA GLY A 70 8.00 25.92 17.74
C GLY A 70 8.87 26.37 16.58
N MET A 71 9.46 25.40 15.89
CA MET A 71 10.40 25.62 14.81
C MET A 71 9.79 25.20 13.48
N ILE A 72 10.22 25.88 12.42
CA ILE A 72 9.98 25.53 11.02
C ILE A 72 11.34 25.36 10.36
N TYR A 73 11.58 24.22 9.76
CA TYR A 73 12.73 23.93 8.94
C TYR A 73 12.30 23.95 7.48
N ALA A 74 12.98 24.75 6.65
CA ALA A 74 12.60 24.90 5.26
C ALA A 74 13.80 25.33 4.39
N TYR A 75 13.66 25.21 3.08
CA TYR A 75 14.61 25.75 2.11
C TYR A 75 13.84 26.50 1.02
N GLU A 76 14.51 27.47 0.39
CA GLU A 76 13.96 28.20 -0.76
C GLU A 76 14.43 27.54 -2.06
N TYR A 77 13.48 27.29 -2.99
CA TYR A 77 13.83 26.72 -4.30
C TYR A 77 12.85 27.18 -5.41
N PRO A 78 13.33 27.65 -6.58
CA PRO A 78 14.72 28.11 -6.80
C PRO A 78 15.10 29.30 -5.90
N GLU A 79 16.39 29.53 -5.68
CA GLU A 79 16.86 30.66 -4.87
C GLU A 79 16.29 32.00 -5.41
N GLY A 80 15.74 32.82 -4.53
CA GLY A 80 15.09 34.08 -4.87
C GLY A 80 13.67 33.97 -5.45
N SER A 81 13.07 32.77 -5.46
CA SER A 81 11.71 32.55 -5.97
C SER A 81 10.60 32.84 -4.96
N ASN A 82 10.95 33.06 -3.68
CA ASN A 82 10.01 33.16 -2.56
C ASN A 82 9.13 31.91 -2.35
N ARG A 83 9.52 30.79 -2.93
CA ARG A 83 8.88 29.49 -2.75
C ARG A 83 9.63 28.72 -1.68
N ILE A 84 9.00 28.56 -0.50
CA ILE A 84 9.59 27.96 0.69
C ILE A 84 9.07 26.54 0.85
N TYR A 85 9.96 25.58 0.73
CA TYR A 85 9.64 24.16 0.88
C TYR A 85 9.85 23.74 2.34
N LEU A 86 8.79 23.30 3.00
CA LEU A 86 8.84 22.87 4.41
C LEU A 86 9.49 21.49 4.55
N CYS A 87 10.44 21.39 5.47
CA CYS A 87 11.01 20.10 5.91
C CYS A 87 10.35 19.63 7.23
N ASP A 88 9.88 20.54 8.06
CA ASP A 88 9.09 20.27 9.27
C ASP A 88 8.09 21.37 9.54
N GLY A 89 7.04 21.01 10.32
CA GLY A 89 5.95 21.93 10.68
C GLY A 89 4.71 21.82 9.79
N GLN A 90 4.71 20.91 8.81
CA GLN A 90 3.63 20.70 7.86
C GLN A 90 2.24 20.64 8.51
N GLN A 91 2.05 19.74 9.48
CA GLN A 91 0.74 19.53 10.11
C GLN A 91 0.20 20.81 10.79
N ARG A 92 1.07 21.52 11.51
CA ARG A 92 0.74 22.78 12.20
C ARG A 92 0.39 23.88 11.22
N ILE A 93 1.23 24.07 10.18
CA ILE A 93 1.05 25.12 9.18
C ILE A 93 -0.22 24.88 8.36
N THR A 94 -0.49 23.65 7.96
CA THR A 94 -1.72 23.28 7.27
C THR A 94 -2.95 23.54 8.14
N THR A 95 -2.94 23.10 9.40
CA THR A 95 -4.06 23.37 10.31
C THR A 95 -4.32 24.86 10.51
N ILE A 96 -3.25 25.67 10.64
CA ILE A 96 -3.37 27.13 10.75
C ILE A 96 -3.95 27.73 9.45
N PHE A 97 -3.51 27.27 8.28
CA PHE A 97 -4.05 27.72 7.00
C PHE A 97 -5.55 27.43 6.87
N LEU A 98 -5.98 26.21 7.22
CA LEU A 98 -7.39 25.84 7.25
C LEU A 98 -8.18 26.70 8.26
N LEU A 99 -7.61 26.93 9.45
CA LEU A 99 -8.21 27.79 10.48
C LEU A 99 -8.39 29.21 9.98
N LEU A 100 -7.39 29.81 9.31
CA LEU A 100 -7.50 31.14 8.71
C LEU A 100 -8.61 31.18 7.64
N GLY A 101 -8.71 30.17 6.78
CA GLY A 101 -9.78 30.07 5.80
C GLY A 101 -11.17 30.04 6.42
N MET A 102 -11.34 29.23 7.48
CA MET A 102 -12.60 29.13 8.21
C MET A 102 -12.95 30.42 8.97
N ILE A 103 -11.97 31.15 9.50
CA ILE A 103 -12.17 32.47 10.14
C ILE A 103 -12.56 33.50 9.08
N TYR A 104 -11.91 33.51 7.91
CA TYR A 104 -12.23 34.42 6.82
C TYR A 104 -13.71 34.35 6.42
N ARG A 105 -14.25 33.13 6.30
CA ARG A 105 -15.70 32.92 5.98
C ARG A 105 -16.66 33.65 6.94
N LYS A 106 -16.23 33.90 8.18
CA LYS A 106 -17.03 34.58 9.19
C LYS A 106 -16.76 36.07 9.31
N THR A 107 -15.52 36.48 9.03
CA THR A 107 -15.07 37.86 9.31
C THR A 107 -14.87 38.69 8.05
N SER A 108 -14.60 38.05 6.91
CA SER A 108 -14.20 38.68 5.65
C SER A 108 -13.02 39.64 5.83
N ASP A 109 -12.06 39.28 6.71
CA ASP A 109 -10.89 40.11 7.02
C ASP A 109 -9.86 40.08 5.87
N GLU A 110 -9.56 41.23 5.26
CA GLU A 110 -8.63 41.35 4.12
C GLU A 110 -7.21 40.90 4.47
N LYS A 111 -6.75 41.00 5.75
CA LYS A 111 -5.44 40.48 6.13
C LYS A 111 -5.39 38.97 6.01
N ILE A 112 -6.49 38.26 6.39
CA ILE A 112 -6.59 36.82 6.24
C ILE A 112 -6.63 36.46 4.76
N LYS A 113 -7.42 37.17 3.94
CA LYS A 113 -7.48 36.93 2.50
C LYS A 113 -6.09 36.96 1.84
N ASN A 114 -5.26 37.95 2.19
CA ASN A 114 -3.90 38.05 1.70
C ASN A 114 -2.98 36.90 2.17
N CYS A 115 -3.32 36.24 3.29
CA CYS A 115 -2.65 35.02 3.74
C CYS A 115 -3.14 33.75 3.01
N LEU A 116 -4.31 33.77 2.38
CA LEU A 116 -4.89 32.61 1.72
C LEU A 116 -4.55 32.54 0.24
N ILE A 117 -4.55 33.69 -0.45
CA ILE A 117 -4.41 33.72 -1.91
C ILE A 117 -3.48 34.85 -2.35
N SER A 118 -2.82 34.67 -3.49
CA SER A 118 -2.03 35.72 -4.12
C SER A 118 -2.95 36.81 -4.75
N GLU A 119 -2.53 38.06 -4.67
CA GLU A 119 -3.14 39.15 -5.47
C GLU A 119 -2.39 39.18 -6.82
N SER A 120 -2.95 38.55 -7.85
CA SER A 120 -2.48 38.73 -9.21
C SER A 120 -3.39 39.72 -9.94
N GLU A 121 -2.82 40.54 -10.80
CA GLU A 121 -3.57 41.45 -11.69
C GLU A 121 -4.42 40.66 -12.70
N LEU A 122 -4.05 39.41 -12.98
CA LEU A 122 -4.78 38.49 -13.86
C LEU A 122 -5.61 37.54 -12.98
N GLU A 123 -6.93 37.52 -13.18
CA GLU A 123 -7.84 36.64 -12.39
C GLU A 123 -7.48 35.16 -12.47
N ASP A 124 -6.84 34.73 -13.57
CA ASP A 124 -6.46 33.32 -13.82
C ASP A 124 -5.14 32.92 -13.14
N ASP A 125 -4.37 33.86 -12.56
CA ASP A 125 -3.05 33.58 -11.95
C ASP A 125 -3.08 33.57 -10.41
N LYS A 126 -4.24 33.43 -9.79
CA LYS A 126 -4.38 33.39 -8.33
C LYS A 126 -4.05 32.01 -7.81
N GLU A 127 -2.93 31.90 -7.09
CA GLU A 127 -2.52 30.67 -6.42
C GLU A 127 -2.75 30.76 -4.90
N PRO A 128 -3.19 29.66 -4.24
CA PRO A 128 -3.16 29.56 -2.77
C PRO A 128 -1.75 29.80 -2.23
N ARG A 129 -1.66 30.43 -1.05
CA ARG A 129 -0.36 30.64 -0.38
C ARG A 129 0.24 29.36 0.21
N LEU A 130 -0.57 28.34 0.42
CA LEU A 130 -0.15 26.99 0.78
C LEU A 130 -0.36 26.08 -0.41
N LEU A 131 0.69 25.40 -0.84
CA LEU A 131 0.69 24.44 -1.94
C LEU A 131 1.16 23.07 -1.46
N TYR A 132 0.64 22.03 -2.06
CA TYR A 132 1.06 20.66 -1.84
C TYR A 132 1.63 20.08 -3.13
N SER A 133 2.89 19.66 -3.10
CA SER A 133 3.54 18.96 -4.22
C SER A 133 3.52 17.44 -4.06
N ILE A 134 2.80 16.92 -3.07
CA ILE A 134 2.70 15.48 -2.82
C ILE A 134 1.82 14.82 -3.89
N ARG A 135 0.67 15.43 -4.22
CA ARG A 135 -0.28 14.93 -5.22
C ARG A 135 -0.92 16.10 -5.98
N ASP A 136 -1.13 15.90 -7.26
CA ASP A 136 -1.86 16.88 -8.10
C ASP A 136 -3.28 17.11 -7.59
N SER A 137 -3.96 16.04 -7.09
CA SER A 137 -5.30 16.14 -6.51
C SER A 137 -5.35 17.12 -5.34
N THR A 138 -4.38 17.07 -4.42
CA THR A 138 -4.31 18.00 -3.28
C THR A 138 -4.01 19.43 -3.73
N LEU A 139 -3.14 19.60 -4.72
CA LEU A 139 -2.81 20.91 -5.27
C LEU A 139 -4.05 21.59 -5.86
N TYR A 140 -4.78 20.89 -6.73
CA TYR A 140 -6.03 21.40 -7.32
C TYR A 140 -7.12 21.63 -6.27
N PHE A 141 -7.28 20.70 -5.34
CA PHE A 141 -8.26 20.82 -4.26
C PHE A 141 -8.02 22.08 -3.42
N LEU A 142 -6.77 22.41 -3.05
CA LEU A 142 -6.48 23.62 -2.28
C LEU A 142 -6.84 24.89 -3.05
N SER A 143 -6.60 24.92 -4.37
CA SER A 143 -7.02 26.03 -5.22
C SER A 143 -8.54 26.17 -5.23
N ASP A 144 -9.25 25.07 -5.47
CA ASP A 144 -10.71 25.03 -5.44
C ASP A 144 -11.28 25.41 -4.07
N LEU A 145 -10.69 24.87 -2.99
CA LEU A 145 -11.08 25.16 -1.62
C LEU A 145 -10.97 26.64 -1.30
N VAL A 146 -9.84 27.27 -1.65
CA VAL A 146 -9.64 28.69 -1.38
C VAL A 146 -10.60 29.52 -2.21
N CYS A 147 -10.66 29.33 -3.53
CA CYS A 147 -11.46 30.16 -4.42
C CYS A 147 -12.97 29.97 -4.24
N ASN A 148 -13.43 28.73 -4.10
CA ASN A 148 -14.86 28.42 -4.13
C ASN A 148 -15.48 28.26 -2.73
N PHE A 149 -14.70 27.87 -1.71
CA PHE A 149 -15.21 27.67 -0.37
C PHE A 149 -14.79 28.76 0.61
N PHE A 150 -13.50 29.08 0.75
CA PHE A 150 -13.08 30.11 1.70
C PHE A 150 -13.47 31.52 1.25
N LEU A 151 -13.24 31.86 -0.03
CA LEU A 151 -13.57 33.17 -0.60
C LEU A 151 -14.97 33.19 -1.27
N GLY A 152 -15.61 32.02 -1.39
CA GLY A 152 -16.91 31.85 -2.03
C GLY A 152 -18.10 32.10 -1.12
N ASN A 153 -19.20 31.36 -1.36
CA ASN A 153 -20.43 31.50 -0.58
C ASN A 153 -20.26 31.01 0.86
N SER A 154 -20.41 31.91 1.82
CA SER A 154 -20.26 31.60 3.26
C SER A 154 -21.40 30.75 3.86
N GLU A 155 -22.51 30.55 3.13
CA GLU A 155 -23.64 29.73 3.60
C GLU A 155 -23.39 28.23 3.48
N ILE A 156 -22.45 27.80 2.59
CA ILE A 156 -22.10 26.39 2.40
C ILE A 156 -21.40 25.86 3.66
N LYS A 157 -21.88 24.76 4.24
CA LYS A 157 -21.23 24.11 5.39
C LYS A 157 -20.09 23.19 4.93
N VAL A 158 -19.15 22.90 5.83
CA VAL A 158 -18.06 21.95 5.54
C VAL A 158 -18.62 20.59 5.10
N SER A 159 -19.65 20.08 5.74
CA SER A 159 -20.32 18.81 5.40
C SER A 159 -21.00 18.78 4.01
N GLU A 160 -21.04 19.91 3.30
CA GLU A 160 -21.63 20.04 1.98
C GLU A 160 -20.58 20.20 0.87
N ILE A 161 -19.28 20.26 1.22
CA ILE A 161 -18.16 20.44 0.28
C ILE A 161 -18.18 19.37 -0.81
N GLU A 162 -18.33 18.11 -0.44
CA GLU A 162 -18.32 16.97 -1.39
C GLU A 162 -19.49 17.02 -2.40
N ARG A 163 -20.51 17.83 -2.16
CA ARG A 163 -21.69 17.98 -3.02
C ARG A 163 -21.58 19.19 -3.96
N GLN A 164 -20.53 19.97 -3.83
CA GLN A 164 -20.35 21.16 -4.65
C GLN A 164 -19.91 20.80 -6.07
N SER A 165 -20.26 21.65 -7.04
CA SER A 165 -19.96 21.43 -8.46
C SER A 165 -18.46 21.47 -8.78
N TRP A 166 -17.65 22.11 -7.95
CA TRP A 166 -16.21 22.19 -8.08
C TRP A 166 -15.48 21.02 -7.39
N TYR A 167 -16.20 20.16 -6.62
CA TYR A 167 -15.62 19.02 -5.96
C TYR A 167 -15.55 17.81 -6.91
N PHE A 168 -14.38 17.40 -7.31
CA PHE A 168 -14.19 16.26 -8.20
C PHE A 168 -14.17 14.94 -7.42
N LYS A 169 -14.65 13.86 -8.05
CA LYS A 169 -14.69 12.53 -7.42
C LYS A 169 -13.33 11.99 -7.04
N GLU A 170 -12.30 12.39 -7.77
CA GLU A 170 -10.91 12.06 -7.54
C GLU A 170 -10.42 12.56 -6.17
N TYR A 171 -10.99 13.66 -5.65
CA TYR A 171 -10.68 14.18 -4.32
C TYR A 171 -11.05 13.23 -3.19
N ASN A 172 -12.03 12.35 -3.37
CA ASN A 172 -12.37 11.31 -2.40
C ASN A 172 -11.28 10.24 -2.23
N LEU A 173 -10.35 10.16 -3.18
CA LEU A 173 -9.28 9.17 -3.20
C LEU A 173 -8.01 9.65 -2.52
N ASP A 174 -7.95 10.93 -2.21
CA ASP A 174 -6.78 11.57 -1.61
C ASP A 174 -6.92 11.65 -0.09
N PRO A 175 -6.07 10.92 0.68
CA PRO A 175 -6.13 10.90 2.14
C PRO A 175 -5.91 12.29 2.75
N THR A 176 -5.03 13.11 2.16
CA THR A 176 -4.78 14.49 2.62
C THR A 176 -6.05 15.34 2.52
N ILE A 177 -6.79 15.24 1.40
CA ILE A 177 -8.05 15.98 1.20
C ILE A 177 -9.10 15.55 2.22
N GLN A 178 -9.27 14.24 2.42
CA GLN A 178 -10.24 13.73 3.40
C GLN A 178 -9.89 14.17 4.82
N SER A 179 -8.61 14.17 5.16
CA SER A 179 -8.12 14.67 6.45
C SER A 179 -8.34 16.18 6.60
N MET A 180 -8.11 16.99 5.54
CA MET A 180 -8.39 18.44 5.55
C MET A 180 -9.88 18.73 5.76
N ILE A 181 -10.78 18.02 5.10
CA ILE A 181 -12.24 18.19 5.27
C ILE A 181 -12.64 17.87 6.70
N SER A 182 -12.18 16.75 7.25
CA SER A 182 -12.47 16.37 8.63
C SER A 182 -11.90 17.37 9.64
N ALA A 183 -10.70 17.90 9.39
CA ALA A 183 -10.11 18.96 10.21
C ALA A 183 -10.96 20.24 10.16
N MET A 184 -11.46 20.64 8.99
CA MET A 184 -12.35 21.81 8.86
C MET A 184 -13.67 21.62 9.59
N GLU A 185 -14.25 20.41 9.65
CA GLU A 185 -15.44 20.13 10.48
C GLU A 185 -15.16 20.41 11.96
N ALA A 186 -14.01 19.93 12.47
CA ALA A 186 -13.60 20.19 13.86
C ALA A 186 -13.31 21.69 14.12
N ILE A 187 -12.66 22.36 13.15
CA ILE A 187 -12.42 23.80 13.20
C ILE A 187 -13.74 24.56 13.22
N GLU A 188 -14.71 24.21 12.36
CA GLU A 188 -16.03 24.86 12.29
C GLU A 188 -16.73 24.81 13.65
N GLU A 189 -16.72 23.66 14.31
CA GLU A 189 -17.28 23.49 15.65
C GLU A 189 -16.58 24.41 16.69
N LYS A 190 -15.24 24.42 16.67
CA LYS A 190 -14.44 25.19 17.65
C LYS A 190 -14.61 26.70 17.47
N ILE A 191 -14.54 27.22 16.23
CA ILE A 191 -14.70 28.66 16.01
C ILE A 191 -16.11 29.18 16.29
N ASN A 192 -17.15 28.35 16.22
CA ASN A 192 -18.51 28.72 16.62
C ASN A 192 -18.60 29.05 18.11
N ASN A 193 -17.70 28.51 18.92
CA ASN A 193 -17.64 28.67 20.37
C ASN A 193 -16.59 29.68 20.83
N LEU A 194 -15.88 30.36 19.89
CA LEU A 194 -14.88 31.35 20.23
C LEU A 194 -15.52 32.71 20.53
N ASP A 195 -15.21 33.25 21.69
CA ASP A 195 -15.56 34.62 22.04
C ASP A 195 -14.63 35.61 21.30
N ASN A 196 -15.18 36.70 20.74
CA ASN A 196 -14.40 37.77 20.11
C ASN A 196 -13.44 37.29 18.98
N LEU A 197 -14.00 36.66 17.95
CA LEU A 197 -13.27 36.11 16.82
C LEU A 197 -12.27 37.11 16.16
N ASN A 198 -12.63 38.41 16.08
CA ASN A 198 -11.74 39.43 15.50
C ASN A 198 -10.47 39.61 16.35
N TYR A 199 -10.56 39.66 17.68
CA TYR A 199 -9.39 39.76 18.53
C TYR A 199 -8.55 38.47 18.53
N PHE A 200 -9.21 37.33 18.43
CA PHE A 200 -8.50 36.05 18.25
C PHE A 200 -7.74 36.02 16.93
N THR A 201 -8.31 36.58 15.87
CA THR A 201 -7.65 36.72 14.57
C THR A 201 -6.38 37.60 14.66
N GLU A 202 -6.49 38.77 15.27
CA GLU A 202 -5.33 39.64 15.51
C GLU A 202 -4.25 38.94 16.32
N PHE A 203 -4.64 38.24 17.38
CA PHE A 203 -3.71 37.44 18.18
C PHE A 203 -3.03 36.35 17.32
N LEU A 204 -3.78 35.60 16.52
CA LEU A 204 -3.25 34.53 15.68
C LEU A 204 -2.25 35.05 14.64
N LEU A 205 -2.56 36.17 13.98
CA LEU A 205 -1.72 36.73 12.93
C LEU A 205 -0.47 37.44 13.47
N ASP A 206 -0.61 38.19 14.58
CA ASP A 206 0.40 39.12 15.05
C ASP A 206 1.17 38.68 16.30
N LYS A 207 0.67 37.70 17.05
CA LYS A 207 1.29 37.24 18.31
C LYS A 207 1.84 35.82 18.27
N ILE A 208 1.39 35.02 17.33
CA ILE A 208 1.90 33.66 17.14
C ILE A 208 3.12 33.70 16.21
N GLU A 209 4.23 33.17 16.68
CA GLU A 209 5.51 33.14 15.95
C GLU A 209 6.10 31.72 15.89
N PHE A 210 6.85 31.49 14.82
CA PHE A 210 7.71 30.32 14.63
C PHE A 210 9.17 30.75 14.50
N PHE A 211 10.10 29.94 14.98
CA PHE A 211 11.49 30.08 14.62
C PHE A 211 11.73 29.46 13.24
N TYR A 212 12.26 30.24 12.33
CA TYR A 212 12.61 29.78 10.99
C TYR A 212 14.06 29.33 10.94
N PHE A 213 14.32 28.15 10.38
CA PHE A 213 15.65 27.62 10.13
C PHE A 213 15.79 27.27 8.66
N ASP A 214 16.76 27.93 8.00
CA ASP A 214 17.08 27.69 6.61
C ASP A 214 17.97 26.46 6.48
N MET A 215 17.57 25.54 5.60
CA MET A 215 18.31 24.31 5.28
C MET A 215 19.24 24.50 4.07
N ASP A 216 19.41 25.72 3.60
CA ASP A 216 20.21 26.14 2.45
C ASP A 216 19.77 25.53 1.11
N ASN A 217 19.47 24.24 1.05
CA ASN A 217 19.09 23.54 -0.18
C ASN A 217 18.21 22.30 0.11
N ARG A 218 17.68 21.71 -0.98
CA ARG A 218 16.79 20.55 -0.94
C ARG A 218 17.42 19.33 -0.26
N GLU A 219 18.68 19.00 -0.59
CA GLU A 219 19.37 17.80 -0.06
C GLU A 219 19.46 17.83 1.47
N LYS A 220 19.91 18.95 2.04
CA LYS A 220 19.93 19.15 3.50
C LYS A 220 18.54 19.16 4.13
N GLY A 221 17.55 19.67 3.41
CA GLY A 221 16.16 19.65 3.83
C GLY A 221 15.60 18.24 3.93
N GLU A 222 15.91 17.39 2.97
CA GLU A 222 15.51 15.98 2.95
C GLU A 222 16.21 15.18 4.05
N ASP A 223 17.52 15.38 4.25
CA ASP A 223 18.25 14.78 5.38
C ASP A 223 17.66 15.19 6.74
N MET A 224 17.32 16.48 6.88
CA MET A 224 16.74 17.00 8.12
C MET A 224 15.33 16.44 8.36
N PHE A 225 14.53 16.26 7.30
CA PHE A 225 13.22 15.60 7.40
C PHE A 225 13.35 14.20 8.02
N VAL A 226 14.30 13.39 7.55
CA VAL A 226 14.57 12.05 8.11
C VAL A 226 14.97 12.13 9.58
N VAL A 227 15.88 13.06 9.93
CA VAL A 227 16.38 13.22 11.32
C VAL A 227 15.27 13.66 12.26
N ILE A 228 14.47 14.67 11.91
CA ILE A 228 13.41 15.22 12.78
C ILE A 228 12.32 14.20 13.01
N ASN A 229 11.90 13.47 11.97
CA ASN A 229 10.84 12.49 12.09
C ASN A 229 11.24 11.26 12.94
N THR A 230 12.53 11.05 13.22
CA THR A 230 12.96 10.04 14.20
C THR A 230 12.67 10.44 15.65
N THR A 231 12.36 11.69 15.93
CA THR A 231 12.14 12.24 17.28
C THR A 231 10.69 12.66 17.57
N GLY A 232 9.83 12.70 16.55
CA GLY A 232 8.41 13.08 16.63
C GLY A 232 7.44 11.90 16.60
N GLU A 233 6.26 12.10 16.01
CA GLU A 233 5.37 10.99 15.64
C GLU A 233 6.10 10.12 14.62
N LEU A 234 6.34 8.87 14.99
CA LEU A 234 7.12 7.94 14.16
C LEU A 234 6.47 7.82 12.78
N LEU A 235 7.27 8.05 11.75
CA LEU A 235 6.87 7.72 10.39
C LEU A 235 6.54 6.24 10.29
N THR A 236 5.54 5.91 9.50
CA THR A 236 5.25 4.52 9.16
C THR A 236 6.43 3.92 8.37
N SER A 237 6.46 2.60 8.28
CA SER A 237 7.53 1.92 7.53
C SER A 237 7.58 2.38 6.07
N THR A 238 6.43 2.65 5.45
CA THR A 238 6.31 3.06 4.05
C THR A 238 6.71 4.51 3.83
N GLU A 239 6.32 5.41 4.73
CA GLU A 239 6.77 6.81 4.70
C GLU A 239 8.31 6.94 4.80
N ASN A 240 8.95 6.05 5.56
CA ASN A 240 10.42 5.99 5.64
C ASN A 240 11.08 5.41 4.38
N ILE A 241 10.38 4.56 3.62
CA ILE A 241 10.90 3.94 2.39
C ILE A 241 10.86 4.93 1.22
N LYS A 242 9.84 5.79 1.14
CA LYS A 242 9.65 6.75 0.04
C LYS A 242 10.90 7.61 -0.24
N PRO A 243 11.51 8.29 0.74
CA PRO A 243 12.74 9.05 0.54
C PRO A 243 13.92 8.21 0.04
N LEU A 244 14.04 6.98 0.52
CA LEU A 244 15.13 6.08 0.12
C LEU A 244 15.04 5.64 -1.34
N LEU A 245 13.84 5.52 -1.88
CA LEU A 245 13.62 5.12 -3.28
C LEU A 245 13.68 6.30 -4.24
N ILE A 246 13.13 7.45 -3.86
CA ILE A 246 12.91 8.59 -4.75
C ILE A 246 13.98 9.66 -4.54
N GLY A 247 14.44 9.88 -3.30
CA GLY A 247 15.37 10.95 -2.94
C GLY A 247 16.69 10.90 -3.69
N ASN A 248 17.19 9.69 -3.97
CA ASN A 248 18.46 9.48 -4.67
C ASN A 248 18.38 9.61 -6.20
N ILE A 249 17.22 9.96 -6.77
CA ILE A 249 17.05 10.16 -8.22
C ILE A 249 17.41 11.60 -8.56
N PHE A 250 18.58 11.83 -9.17
CA PHE A 250 19.08 13.19 -9.52
C PHE A 250 18.37 13.80 -10.72
N ASP A 251 17.84 12.99 -11.64
CA ASP A 251 17.11 13.44 -12.82
C ASP A 251 15.68 13.84 -12.43
N GLU A 252 15.32 15.11 -12.58
CA GLU A 252 14.03 15.66 -12.17
C GLU A 252 12.84 14.96 -12.85
N THR A 253 12.97 14.67 -14.16
CA THR A 253 11.89 13.97 -14.91
C THR A 253 11.67 12.55 -14.38
N LYS A 254 12.75 11.81 -14.17
CA LYS A 254 12.67 10.45 -13.62
C LYS A 254 12.18 10.45 -12.18
N ARG A 255 12.55 11.49 -11.41
CA ARG A 255 12.09 11.66 -10.05
C ARG A 255 10.59 11.89 -10.00
N GLN A 256 10.07 12.75 -10.88
CA GLN A 256 8.63 12.99 -11.00
C GLN A 256 7.88 11.71 -11.44
N GLU A 257 8.43 10.97 -12.40
CA GLU A 257 7.87 9.66 -12.79
C GLU A 257 7.84 8.68 -11.62
N ALA A 258 8.90 8.60 -10.83
CA ALA A 258 8.96 7.73 -9.65
C ALA A 258 7.97 8.17 -8.55
N SER A 259 7.79 9.48 -8.34
CA SER A 259 6.79 10.02 -7.42
C SER A 259 5.37 9.65 -7.86
N ASN A 260 5.04 9.81 -9.14
CA ASN A 260 3.74 9.42 -9.69
C ASN A 260 3.48 7.91 -9.57
N ILE A 261 4.51 7.08 -9.74
CA ILE A 261 4.41 5.63 -9.54
C ILE A 261 4.10 5.31 -8.08
N TRP A 262 4.82 5.96 -7.15
CA TRP A 262 4.59 5.79 -5.72
C TRP A 262 3.18 6.18 -5.30
N GLU A 263 2.70 7.33 -5.74
CA GLU A 263 1.32 7.80 -5.49
C GLU A 263 0.27 6.82 -6.00
N ASN A 264 0.50 6.22 -7.17
CA ASN A 264 -0.38 5.20 -7.70
C ASN A 264 -0.43 3.95 -6.81
N TRP A 265 0.68 3.58 -6.14
CA TRP A 265 0.68 2.50 -5.15
C TRP A 265 -0.14 2.88 -3.92
N GLU A 266 0.14 4.04 -3.32
CA GLU A 266 -0.59 4.54 -2.14
C GLU A 266 -2.09 4.65 -2.41
N ASN A 267 -2.47 5.25 -3.54
CA ASN A 267 -3.87 5.40 -3.95
C ASN A 267 -4.57 4.04 -4.13
N TRP A 268 -3.90 3.07 -4.74
CA TRP A 268 -4.48 1.76 -4.91
C TRP A 268 -4.70 1.04 -3.57
N PHE A 269 -3.72 1.09 -2.66
CA PHE A 269 -3.86 0.48 -1.32
C PHE A 269 -4.90 1.23 -0.48
N TRP A 270 -5.00 2.54 -0.62
CA TRP A 270 -6.03 3.34 0.03
C TRP A 270 -7.45 2.93 -0.42
N LEU A 271 -7.66 2.75 -1.73
CA LEU A 271 -8.94 2.30 -2.29
C LEU A 271 -9.32 0.88 -1.90
N ASN A 272 -8.35 0.02 -1.70
CA ASN A 272 -8.55 -1.40 -1.42
C ASN A 272 -8.25 -1.76 0.04
N LYS A 273 -8.28 -0.79 0.95
CA LYS A 273 -8.16 -1.01 2.40
C LYS A 273 -9.48 -1.50 2.99
N SER A 274 -9.43 -2.01 4.22
CA SER A 274 -10.62 -2.32 5.01
C SER A 274 -11.33 -1.04 5.49
N ASN A 275 -12.65 -1.07 5.59
CA ASN A 275 -13.41 0.04 6.18
C ASN A 275 -12.98 0.37 7.63
N ASN A 276 -12.40 -0.60 8.33
CA ASN A 276 -11.88 -0.43 9.69
C ASN A 276 -10.40 -0.03 9.73
N GLU A 277 -9.72 0.08 8.59
CA GLU A 277 -8.32 0.49 8.49
C GLU A 277 -8.25 1.85 7.80
N GLN A 278 -7.69 2.83 8.49
CA GLN A 278 -7.55 4.19 7.96
C GLN A 278 -6.24 4.37 7.18
N GLU A 279 -5.30 3.43 7.29
CA GLU A 279 -3.96 3.55 6.72
C GLU A 279 -3.78 2.60 5.53
N ALA A 280 -3.39 3.14 4.38
CA ALA A 280 -2.95 2.35 3.22
C ALA A 280 -1.64 1.60 3.50
N ASP A 281 -0.86 2.09 4.47
CA ASP A 281 0.47 1.61 4.81
C ASP A 281 0.57 0.13 5.12
N LYS A 282 -0.41 -0.44 5.83
CA LYS A 282 -0.37 -1.86 6.18
C LYS A 282 -0.38 -2.75 4.95
N GLY A 283 -1.18 -2.39 3.94
CA GLY A 283 -1.26 -3.10 2.68
C GLY A 283 0.02 -2.94 1.86
N LEU A 284 0.51 -1.72 1.74
CA LEU A 284 1.72 -1.39 1.00
C LEU A 284 2.97 -2.01 1.67
N ASN A 285 3.08 -1.94 3.00
CA ASN A 285 4.16 -2.59 3.73
C ASN A 285 4.14 -4.12 3.55
N GLN A 286 2.95 -4.74 3.57
CA GLN A 286 2.81 -6.17 3.32
C GLN A 286 3.23 -6.55 1.89
N PHE A 287 2.90 -5.72 0.90
CA PHE A 287 3.40 -5.89 -0.47
C PHE A 287 4.93 -5.86 -0.51
N PHE A 288 5.59 -4.91 0.16
CA PHE A 288 7.04 -4.86 0.24
C PHE A 288 7.64 -6.08 0.94
N VAL A 289 6.98 -6.60 1.98
CA VAL A 289 7.42 -7.87 2.63
C VAL A 289 7.41 -9.01 1.62
N PHE A 290 6.35 -9.18 0.83
CA PHE A 290 6.28 -10.22 -0.20
C PHE A 290 7.31 -10.00 -1.30
N TYR A 291 7.47 -8.76 -1.76
CA TYR A 291 8.46 -8.39 -2.74
C TYR A 291 9.87 -8.79 -2.30
N TRP A 292 10.27 -8.41 -1.09
CA TRP A 292 11.59 -8.74 -0.57
C TRP A 292 11.76 -10.24 -0.31
N GLN A 293 10.72 -10.95 0.11
CA GLN A 293 10.79 -12.41 0.24
C GLN A 293 11.17 -13.07 -1.08
N ILE A 294 10.56 -12.62 -2.18
CA ILE A 294 10.87 -13.15 -3.52
C ILE A 294 12.28 -12.74 -3.95
N LYS A 295 12.69 -11.48 -3.75
CA LYS A 295 14.01 -10.98 -4.16
C LYS A 295 15.15 -11.65 -3.40
N LEU A 296 15.06 -11.76 -2.10
CA LEU A 296 16.07 -12.45 -1.28
C LEU A 296 16.20 -13.92 -1.65
N LEU A 297 15.13 -14.57 -2.06
CA LEU A 297 15.17 -15.94 -2.54
C LEU A 297 15.91 -16.08 -3.86
N GLN A 298 15.66 -15.19 -4.83
CA GLN A 298 16.29 -15.22 -6.16
C GLN A 298 17.82 -15.14 -6.05
N GLU A 299 18.34 -14.55 -4.97
CA GLU A 299 19.75 -14.33 -4.74
C GLU A 299 20.48 -15.44 -3.97
N LYS A 300 19.88 -16.60 -3.77
CA LYS A 300 20.44 -17.76 -3.04
C LYS A 300 20.83 -17.50 -1.57
N GLN A 301 20.40 -16.41 -0.98
CA GLN A 301 20.83 -15.98 0.36
C GLN A 301 19.77 -16.19 1.46
N TRP A 302 18.67 -16.81 1.11
CA TRP A 302 17.62 -17.10 2.09
C TRP A 302 18.07 -18.20 3.06
N LYS A 303 18.49 -17.83 4.26
CA LYS A 303 18.58 -18.73 5.40
C LYS A 303 17.33 -18.50 6.24
N ASP A 304 16.39 -19.43 6.18
CA ASP A 304 15.21 -19.66 7.06
C ASP A 304 14.66 -18.46 7.89
N LYS A 305 14.71 -17.23 7.36
CA LYS A 305 14.06 -16.09 8.01
C LYS A 305 12.55 -16.21 7.85
N LYS A 306 11.83 -16.17 8.97
CA LYS A 306 10.37 -16.12 8.96
C LYS A 306 9.90 -14.79 8.35
N SER A 307 8.71 -14.77 7.75
CA SER A 307 8.15 -13.57 7.10
C SER A 307 8.06 -12.34 8.03
N ASN A 308 7.88 -12.56 9.33
CA ASN A 308 7.86 -11.50 10.35
C ASN A 308 9.25 -10.93 10.71
N GLU A 309 10.34 -11.53 10.19
CA GLU A 309 11.71 -11.05 10.37
C GLU A 309 12.16 -10.12 9.22
N ILE A 310 11.33 -9.97 8.18
CA ILE A 310 11.63 -9.09 7.06
C ILE A 310 11.17 -7.67 7.40
N ASN A 311 12.13 -6.77 7.52
CA ASN A 311 11.88 -5.35 7.65
C ASN A 311 12.18 -4.67 6.29
N PRO A 312 11.16 -4.26 5.52
CA PRO A 312 11.37 -3.62 4.23
C PRO A 312 12.20 -2.34 4.33
N PHE A 313 11.97 -1.50 5.34
CA PHE A 313 12.74 -0.28 5.56
C PHE A 313 14.24 -0.57 5.66
N TYR A 314 14.62 -1.54 6.49
CA TYR A 314 16.03 -1.92 6.64
C TYR A 314 16.66 -2.37 5.32
N LEU A 315 15.93 -3.15 4.51
CA LEU A 315 16.42 -3.64 3.23
C LEU A 315 16.55 -2.51 2.19
N PHE A 316 15.64 -1.55 2.18
CA PHE A 316 15.75 -0.37 1.32
C PHE A 316 16.85 0.59 1.77
N SER A 317 17.16 0.68 3.06
CA SER A 317 18.20 1.58 3.60
C SER A 317 19.62 1.05 3.42
N GLN A 318 19.83 -0.23 3.04
CA GLN A 318 21.16 -0.75 2.79
C GLN A 318 21.81 -0.06 1.59
N THR A 319 23.06 0.40 1.74
CA THR A 319 23.85 0.97 0.66
C THR A 319 24.85 -0.05 0.11
N SER A 320 25.22 0.08 -1.15
CA SER A 320 26.22 -0.77 -1.81
C SER A 320 27.63 -0.66 -1.20
N ASP A 321 27.87 0.40 -0.42
CA ASP A 321 29.18 0.73 0.16
C ASP A 321 29.48 0.01 1.49
N LEU A 322 28.53 -0.76 2.02
CA LEU A 322 28.74 -1.57 3.23
C LEU A 322 29.45 -2.91 2.92
N GLU A 323 30.56 -2.84 2.20
CA GLU A 323 31.57 -3.88 2.23
C GLU A 323 32.32 -3.79 3.57
N GLN A 324 32.37 -4.92 4.30
CA GLN A 324 33.28 -5.20 5.42
C GLN A 324 32.74 -5.29 6.85
N ASN A 325 31.52 -5.78 7.06
CA ASN A 325 31.30 -6.47 8.32
C ASN A 325 30.71 -7.86 8.06
N GLU A 326 31.54 -8.88 8.18
CA GLU A 326 31.25 -10.30 7.91
C GLU A 326 30.17 -10.95 8.81
N GLU A 327 29.54 -10.19 9.70
CA GLU A 327 28.53 -10.69 10.63
C GLU A 327 27.07 -10.36 10.26
N SER A 328 26.79 -9.52 9.27
CA SER A 328 25.42 -9.27 8.82
C SER A 328 25.01 -10.23 7.69
N SER A 329 24.25 -11.22 8.02
CA SER A 329 23.84 -12.38 7.19
C SER A 329 22.88 -12.08 6.03
N SER A 330 22.95 -10.92 5.37
CA SER A 330 22.07 -10.56 4.24
C SER A 330 22.77 -9.62 3.25
N SER A 331 23.94 -9.99 2.76
CA SER A 331 24.58 -9.23 1.69
C SER A 331 24.04 -9.69 0.32
N LEU A 332 23.03 -9.02 -0.20
CA LEU A 332 22.80 -8.98 -1.64
C LEU A 332 24.08 -8.41 -2.29
N LYS A 333 24.50 -8.96 -3.42
CA LYS A 333 25.54 -8.33 -4.21
C LYS A 333 25.07 -6.93 -4.60
N SER A 334 25.96 -5.93 -4.59
CA SER A 334 25.58 -4.52 -4.78
C SER A 334 24.72 -4.29 -6.02
N GLU A 335 25.05 -4.90 -7.16
CA GLU A 335 24.29 -4.80 -8.41
C GLU A 335 22.85 -5.33 -8.30
N GLN A 336 22.66 -6.38 -7.52
CA GLN A 336 21.35 -7.02 -7.33
C GLN A 336 20.50 -6.24 -6.35
N LEU A 337 21.11 -5.64 -5.34
CA LEU A 337 20.45 -4.74 -4.41
C LEU A 337 19.95 -3.49 -5.14
N GLU A 338 20.78 -2.86 -5.96
CA GLU A 338 20.40 -1.70 -6.77
C GLU A 338 19.25 -2.02 -7.72
N LYS A 339 19.31 -3.18 -8.40
CA LYS A 339 18.21 -3.63 -9.24
C LYS A 339 16.91 -3.90 -8.46
N ALA A 340 17.01 -4.43 -7.25
CA ALA A 340 15.85 -4.67 -6.39
C ALA A 340 15.25 -3.37 -5.83
N LYS A 341 16.01 -2.28 -5.78
CA LYS A 341 15.54 -0.95 -5.39
C LYS A 341 15.03 -0.12 -6.56
N ASP A 342 15.16 -0.59 -7.80
CA ASP A 342 14.66 0.10 -8.98
C ASP A 342 13.13 0.21 -8.93
N VAL A 343 12.60 1.44 -9.02
CA VAL A 343 11.17 1.73 -8.93
C VAL A 343 10.38 1.00 -10.01
N ASN A 344 10.93 0.85 -11.23
CA ASN A 344 10.28 0.15 -12.32
C ASN A 344 10.22 -1.36 -12.09
N GLU A 345 11.24 -1.93 -11.44
CA GLU A 345 11.21 -3.34 -11.05
C GLU A 345 10.15 -3.59 -9.97
N ILE A 346 10.05 -2.71 -8.97
CA ILE A 346 8.99 -2.76 -7.95
C ILE A 346 7.61 -2.60 -8.62
N GLN A 347 7.47 -1.64 -9.53
CA GLN A 347 6.23 -1.40 -10.29
C GLN A 347 5.77 -2.65 -11.05
N ARG A 348 6.68 -3.41 -11.63
CA ARG A 348 6.36 -4.67 -12.31
C ARG A 348 5.71 -5.69 -11.35
N TYR A 349 6.24 -5.81 -10.13
CA TYR A 349 5.67 -6.67 -9.09
C TYR A 349 4.36 -6.11 -8.54
N PHE A 350 4.24 -4.81 -8.39
CA PHE A 350 3.00 -4.18 -7.96
C PHE A 350 1.86 -4.41 -8.95
N LEU A 351 2.11 -4.25 -10.25
CA LEU A 351 1.11 -4.54 -11.28
C LEU A 351 0.68 -6.02 -11.27
N ALA A 352 1.63 -6.92 -11.03
CA ALA A 352 1.33 -8.34 -10.85
C ALA A 352 0.47 -8.59 -9.60
N TYR A 353 0.80 -7.94 -8.48
CA TYR A 353 0.04 -8.02 -7.23
C TYR A 353 -1.38 -7.48 -7.37
N LYS A 354 -1.54 -6.35 -8.05
CA LYS A 354 -2.85 -5.76 -8.36
C LYS A 354 -3.71 -6.69 -9.22
N ARG A 355 -3.16 -7.23 -10.32
CA ARG A 355 -3.86 -8.20 -11.17
C ARG A 355 -4.23 -9.46 -10.40
N LEU A 356 -3.31 -9.96 -9.60
CA LEU A 356 -3.57 -11.12 -8.74
C LEU A 356 -4.73 -10.87 -7.79
N PHE A 357 -4.77 -9.73 -7.12
CA PHE A 357 -5.85 -9.37 -6.21
C PHE A 357 -7.22 -9.38 -6.89
N GLU A 358 -7.34 -8.80 -8.09
CA GLU A 358 -8.58 -8.78 -8.84
C GLU A 358 -9.02 -10.19 -9.30
N GLU A 359 -8.06 -11.02 -9.71
CA GLU A 359 -8.37 -12.41 -10.08
C GLU A 359 -8.79 -13.25 -8.88
N LEU A 360 -8.17 -13.06 -7.72
CA LEU A 360 -8.53 -13.82 -6.50
C LEU A 360 -9.92 -13.46 -5.96
N LYS A 361 -10.48 -12.31 -6.32
CA LYS A 361 -11.86 -11.92 -6.02
C LYS A 361 -12.91 -12.69 -6.82
N THR A 362 -12.56 -13.33 -7.93
CA THR A 362 -13.53 -14.09 -8.72
C THR A 362 -14.12 -15.23 -7.91
N GLU A 363 -15.41 -15.52 -8.09
CA GLU A 363 -16.13 -16.56 -7.36
C GLU A 363 -15.42 -17.93 -7.46
N GLU A 364 -14.90 -18.25 -8.64
CA GLU A 364 -14.17 -19.48 -8.89
C GLU A 364 -12.91 -19.60 -8.01
N ASN A 365 -12.05 -18.57 -8.03
CA ASN A 365 -10.80 -18.58 -7.28
C ASN A 365 -11.04 -18.49 -5.76
N GLN A 366 -12.02 -17.70 -5.34
CA GLN A 366 -12.42 -17.64 -3.93
C GLN A 366 -12.89 -18.99 -3.40
N LYS A 367 -13.66 -19.75 -4.18
CA LYS A 367 -14.08 -21.10 -3.80
C LYS A 367 -12.88 -22.00 -3.55
N VAL A 368 -11.86 -21.94 -4.40
CA VAL A 368 -10.62 -22.73 -4.22
C VAL A 368 -9.89 -22.29 -2.96
N LEU A 369 -9.77 -21.00 -2.69
CA LEU A 369 -9.07 -20.48 -1.52
C LEU A 369 -9.83 -20.72 -0.21
N LYS A 370 -11.16 -20.58 -0.20
CA LYS A 370 -12.01 -20.90 0.96
C LYS A 370 -11.97 -22.37 1.34
N SER A 371 -11.64 -23.26 0.39
CA SER A 371 -11.38 -24.68 0.72
C SER A 371 -10.08 -24.91 1.51
N ILE A 372 -9.18 -23.92 1.52
CA ILE A 372 -7.94 -23.94 2.31
C ILE A 372 -8.19 -23.33 3.69
N ASP A 373 -8.86 -22.20 3.73
CA ASP A 373 -9.25 -21.50 4.95
C ASP A 373 -10.54 -20.70 4.68
N GLU A 374 -11.62 -21.08 5.37
CA GLU A 374 -12.95 -20.46 5.22
C GLU A 374 -12.96 -18.96 5.57
N SER A 375 -11.98 -18.49 6.36
CA SER A 375 -11.83 -17.09 6.75
C SER A 375 -11.25 -16.18 5.64
N LEU A 376 -10.81 -16.76 4.51
CA LEU A 376 -10.28 -16.00 3.40
C LEU A 376 -11.41 -15.26 2.67
N ASP A 377 -11.42 -13.96 2.84
CA ASP A 377 -12.30 -13.02 2.17
C ASP A 377 -11.47 -11.87 1.58
N PHE A 378 -11.63 -11.63 0.28
CA PHE A 378 -10.82 -10.67 -0.48
C PHE A 378 -11.52 -9.32 -0.65
N GLU A 379 -12.27 -8.86 0.35
CA GLU A 379 -12.88 -7.54 0.31
C GLU A 379 -11.84 -6.40 0.24
N ASN A 380 -10.62 -6.65 0.74
CA ASN A 380 -9.54 -5.66 0.69
C ASN A 380 -8.16 -6.29 0.45
N ALA A 381 -7.20 -5.47 -0.02
CA ALA A 381 -5.86 -5.91 -0.39
C ALA A 381 -5.04 -6.49 0.78
N PHE A 382 -5.31 -6.05 2.00
CA PHE A 382 -4.60 -6.50 3.17
C PHE A 382 -4.92 -7.96 3.54
N TYR A 383 -6.07 -8.48 3.10
CA TYR A 383 -6.40 -9.90 3.28
C TYR A 383 -5.46 -10.85 2.52
N MET A 384 -4.73 -10.37 1.50
CA MET A 384 -3.74 -11.19 0.82
C MET A 384 -2.67 -11.77 1.77
N ARG A 385 -2.41 -11.13 2.91
CA ARG A 385 -1.53 -11.63 3.98
C ARG A 385 -2.01 -12.94 4.62
N LYS A 386 -3.32 -13.22 4.57
CA LYS A 386 -3.91 -14.43 5.14
C LYS A 386 -3.74 -15.65 4.23
N VAL A 387 -3.49 -15.42 2.94
CA VAL A 387 -3.21 -16.51 2.02
C VAL A 387 -1.87 -17.15 2.42
N PRO A 388 -1.82 -18.47 2.56
CA PRO A 388 -0.59 -19.16 2.93
C PRO A 388 0.60 -18.77 2.03
N ILE A 389 1.76 -18.57 2.62
CA ILE A 389 2.99 -18.12 1.91
C ILE A 389 3.36 -19.08 0.76
N ASN A 390 3.06 -20.37 0.92
CA ASN A 390 3.28 -21.41 -0.08
C ASN A 390 2.37 -21.27 -1.31
N ILE A 391 1.41 -20.39 -1.26
CA ILE A 391 0.46 -20.09 -2.34
C ILE A 391 0.67 -18.67 -2.85
N ILE A 392 0.68 -17.66 -1.95
CA ILE A 392 0.70 -16.27 -2.37
C ILE A 392 2.00 -15.88 -3.08
N LEU A 393 3.17 -16.29 -2.60
CA LEU A 393 4.44 -15.93 -3.23
C LEU A 393 4.63 -16.57 -4.63
N PRO A 394 4.35 -17.87 -4.83
CA PRO A 394 4.29 -18.45 -6.17
C PRO A 394 3.29 -17.77 -7.11
N LEU A 395 2.11 -17.35 -6.61
CA LEU A 395 1.13 -16.63 -7.42
C LEU A 395 1.61 -15.24 -7.84
N ILE A 396 2.24 -14.48 -6.93
CA ILE A 396 2.84 -13.19 -7.26
C ILE A 396 3.92 -13.38 -8.34
N GLN A 397 4.82 -14.35 -8.16
CA GLN A 397 5.86 -14.63 -9.15
C GLN A 397 5.29 -15.09 -10.49
N PHE A 398 4.25 -15.91 -10.46
CA PHE A 398 3.53 -16.33 -11.66
C PHE A 398 2.97 -15.14 -12.43
N LYS A 399 2.25 -14.24 -11.77
CA LYS A 399 1.69 -13.04 -12.41
C LYS A 399 2.78 -12.05 -12.84
N THR A 400 3.90 -11.99 -12.13
CA THR A 400 5.04 -11.13 -12.54
C THR A 400 5.66 -11.63 -13.84
N LYS A 401 5.71 -12.94 -14.05
CA LYS A 401 6.31 -13.55 -15.24
C LYS A 401 5.30 -13.73 -16.39
N PHE A 402 4.10 -14.19 -16.08
CA PHE A 402 3.04 -14.55 -17.03
C PHE A 402 1.83 -13.63 -16.82
N ALA A 403 2.03 -12.35 -17.04
CA ALA A 403 1.11 -11.28 -16.64
C ALA A 403 -0.34 -11.49 -17.12
N GLU A 404 -0.53 -11.98 -18.35
CA GLU A 404 -1.85 -12.16 -18.97
C GLU A 404 -2.46 -13.55 -18.69
N GLU A 405 -1.68 -14.49 -18.15
CA GLU A 405 -2.17 -15.83 -17.89
C GLU A 405 -3.00 -15.89 -16.61
N PRO A 406 -4.18 -16.50 -16.61
CA PRO A 406 -5.05 -16.55 -15.45
C PRO A 406 -4.49 -17.47 -14.35
N VAL A 407 -4.64 -17.06 -13.08
CA VAL A 407 -4.10 -17.79 -11.93
C VAL A 407 -4.78 -19.14 -11.69
N ASN A 408 -6.00 -19.32 -12.15
CA ASN A 408 -6.73 -20.58 -12.01
C ASN A 408 -6.00 -21.78 -12.65
N GLN A 409 -5.08 -21.53 -13.59
CA GLN A 409 -4.26 -22.58 -14.22
C GLN A 409 -3.38 -23.31 -13.22
N ILE A 410 -2.84 -22.60 -12.21
CA ILE A 410 -1.93 -23.16 -11.21
C ILE A 410 -2.53 -23.22 -9.79
N LEU A 411 -3.59 -22.46 -9.51
CA LEU A 411 -4.12 -22.28 -8.15
C LEU A 411 -4.54 -23.60 -7.51
N ARG A 412 -5.25 -24.48 -8.24
CA ARG A 412 -5.67 -25.80 -7.73
C ARG A 412 -4.49 -26.71 -7.45
N ARG A 413 -3.44 -26.63 -8.27
CA ARG A 413 -2.20 -27.39 -8.06
C ARG A 413 -1.42 -26.86 -6.85
N LEU A 414 -1.39 -25.56 -6.63
CA LEU A 414 -0.83 -24.94 -5.43
C LEU A 414 -1.61 -25.35 -4.17
N ARG A 415 -2.95 -25.39 -4.25
CA ARG A 415 -3.80 -25.88 -3.15
C ARG A 415 -3.45 -27.33 -2.78
N LYS A 416 -3.37 -28.22 -3.77
CA LYS A 416 -2.95 -29.62 -3.53
C LYS A 416 -1.58 -29.66 -2.87
N ASN A 417 -0.61 -28.96 -3.42
CA ASN A 417 0.75 -28.90 -2.88
C ASN A 417 0.77 -28.36 -1.43
N TYR A 418 -0.10 -27.40 -1.11
CA TYR A 418 -0.26 -26.90 0.25
C TYR A 418 -0.74 -27.98 1.20
N PHE A 419 -1.78 -28.73 0.85
CA PHE A 419 -2.27 -29.83 1.67
C PHE A 419 -1.25 -30.96 1.81
N ASP A 420 -0.52 -31.31 0.75
CA ASP A 420 0.56 -32.29 0.81
C ASP A 420 1.67 -31.85 1.80
N GLY A 421 1.90 -30.54 1.92
CA GLY A 421 2.82 -29.97 2.90
C GLY A 421 2.36 -30.08 4.36
N HIS A 422 1.07 -30.37 4.62
CA HIS A 422 0.49 -30.54 5.96
C HIS A 422 0.29 -31.99 6.36
N LYS A 423 0.61 -32.95 5.47
CA LYS A 423 0.62 -34.38 5.78
C LYS A 423 1.77 -34.74 6.74
N ASP A 424 1.72 -35.92 7.32
CA ASP A 424 2.79 -36.42 8.19
C ASP A 424 4.16 -36.29 7.51
N TRP A 425 5.18 -36.00 8.28
CA TRP A 425 6.51 -35.71 7.76
C TRP A 425 7.08 -36.81 6.85
N LYS A 426 6.71 -38.07 7.03
CA LYS A 426 7.12 -39.19 6.16
C LYS A 426 6.46 -39.14 4.78
N GLU A 427 5.20 -38.75 4.71
CA GLU A 427 4.42 -38.59 3.47
C GLU A 427 4.75 -37.24 2.79
N ARG A 428 4.95 -36.18 3.58
CA ARG A 428 5.36 -34.84 3.15
C ARG A 428 6.63 -34.85 2.30
N LYS A 429 7.60 -35.69 2.66
CA LYS A 429 8.91 -35.74 2.01
C LYS A 429 8.84 -36.13 0.51
N ASN A 430 7.77 -36.81 0.11
CA ASN A 430 7.62 -37.35 -1.24
C ASN A 430 6.66 -36.55 -2.13
N ASN A 431 5.78 -35.71 -1.57
CA ASN A 431 4.67 -35.13 -2.32
C ASN A 431 4.59 -33.60 -2.27
N TYR A 432 5.42 -32.93 -1.48
CA TYR A 432 5.40 -31.49 -1.27
C TYR A 432 6.57 -30.78 -1.96
N VAL A 433 6.26 -29.65 -2.62
CA VAL A 433 7.27 -28.75 -3.18
C VAL A 433 7.28 -27.45 -2.39
N ASP A 434 8.41 -27.11 -1.79
CA ASP A 434 8.58 -25.86 -1.06
C ASP A 434 8.39 -24.65 -1.98
N TRP A 435 7.73 -23.60 -1.50
CA TRP A 435 7.41 -22.40 -2.27
C TRP A 435 8.65 -21.74 -2.90
N ARG A 436 9.82 -21.87 -2.26
CA ARG A 436 11.10 -21.36 -2.76
C ARG A 436 11.51 -22.07 -4.05
N HIS A 437 11.30 -23.37 -4.13
CA HIS A 437 11.53 -24.13 -5.35
C HIS A 437 10.47 -23.84 -6.41
N LEU A 438 9.21 -23.61 -6.01
CA LEU A 438 8.15 -23.22 -6.96
C LEU A 438 8.45 -21.90 -7.65
N ILE A 439 8.92 -20.88 -6.93
CA ILE A 439 9.34 -19.61 -7.52
C ILE A 439 10.45 -19.84 -8.56
N GLN A 440 11.45 -20.67 -8.24
CA GLN A 440 12.55 -20.97 -9.16
C GLN A 440 12.08 -21.77 -10.38
N ILE A 441 11.10 -22.68 -10.20
CA ILE A 441 10.46 -23.40 -11.31
C ILE A 441 9.73 -22.42 -12.23
N ILE A 442 8.94 -21.51 -11.66
CA ILE A 442 8.24 -20.46 -12.40
C ILE A 442 9.23 -19.61 -13.19
N ASP A 443 10.32 -19.17 -12.57
CA ASP A 443 11.35 -18.34 -13.22
C ASP A 443 12.02 -19.03 -14.42
N LYS A 444 12.24 -20.32 -14.32
CA LYS A 444 12.90 -21.08 -15.38
C LYS A 444 11.96 -21.57 -16.48
N SER A 445 10.65 -21.65 -16.23
CA SER A 445 9.67 -22.07 -17.24
C SER A 445 9.54 -21.02 -18.35
N LYS A 446 9.47 -21.43 -19.60
CA LYS A 446 9.35 -20.54 -20.76
C LYS A 446 7.94 -19.96 -20.87
N ASP A 447 6.95 -20.79 -20.65
CA ASP A 447 5.52 -20.49 -20.71
C ASP A 447 4.76 -21.33 -19.66
N VAL A 448 3.45 -21.19 -19.61
CA VAL A 448 2.61 -21.90 -18.65
C VAL A 448 2.52 -23.39 -18.98
N GLU A 449 2.58 -23.78 -20.24
CA GLU A 449 2.58 -25.19 -20.62
C GLU A 449 3.85 -25.89 -20.10
N ASP A 450 5.00 -25.23 -20.25
CA ASP A 450 6.28 -25.68 -19.70
C ASP A 450 6.19 -25.82 -18.17
N LEU A 451 5.63 -24.83 -17.47
CA LEU A 451 5.40 -24.86 -16.04
C LEU A 451 4.52 -26.04 -15.57
N LEU A 452 3.54 -26.42 -16.37
CA LEU A 452 2.58 -27.49 -16.03
C LEU A 452 3.03 -28.88 -16.47
N LYS A 453 3.78 -28.98 -17.58
CA LYS A 453 4.09 -30.27 -18.25
C LYS A 453 5.57 -30.50 -18.47
N PHE A 454 6.44 -29.77 -17.80
CA PHE A 454 7.86 -29.84 -18.04
C PHE A 454 8.40 -31.27 -18.04
N LYS A 455 8.98 -31.71 -19.16
CA LYS A 455 9.48 -33.08 -19.34
C LYS A 455 10.95 -33.25 -19.02
N ASP A 456 11.76 -32.20 -19.21
CA ASP A 456 13.20 -32.25 -19.04
C ASP A 456 13.67 -31.52 -17.77
N ILE A 457 13.79 -32.27 -16.69
CA ILE A 457 14.26 -31.77 -15.38
C ILE A 457 15.74 -31.34 -15.44
N SER A 458 16.47 -31.66 -16.51
CA SER A 458 17.89 -31.33 -16.62
C SER A 458 18.19 -29.84 -16.59
N ASN A 459 17.24 -28.99 -17.02
CA ASN A 459 17.36 -27.52 -16.99
C ASN A 459 17.33 -26.94 -15.57
N PHE A 460 16.96 -27.73 -14.55
CA PHE A 460 16.92 -27.29 -13.16
C PHE A 460 18.14 -27.79 -12.34
N LYS A 461 19.17 -28.32 -12.99
CA LYS A 461 20.37 -28.88 -12.33
C LYS A 461 21.08 -27.87 -11.44
N ASP A 462 20.96 -26.57 -11.74
CA ASP A 462 21.63 -25.51 -11.01
C ASP A 462 20.89 -25.10 -9.71
N ILE A 463 19.71 -25.64 -9.46
CA ILE A 463 18.96 -25.36 -8.24
C ILE A 463 19.33 -26.39 -7.18
N PRO A 464 20.01 -26.00 -6.09
CA PRO A 464 20.39 -26.94 -5.03
C PRO A 464 19.19 -27.69 -4.45
N ASN A 465 19.33 -29.01 -4.27
CA ASN A 465 18.30 -29.89 -3.67
C ASN A 465 16.95 -29.99 -4.41
N VAL A 466 16.85 -29.42 -5.60
CA VAL A 466 15.62 -29.38 -6.41
C VAL A 466 15.20 -30.76 -6.92
N HIS A 467 16.16 -31.67 -7.17
CA HIS A 467 15.89 -32.94 -7.84
C HIS A 467 14.85 -33.84 -7.16
N ILE A 468 14.70 -33.75 -5.83
CA ILE A 468 13.72 -34.56 -5.09
C ILE A 468 12.32 -33.90 -5.18
N ASN A 469 12.26 -32.58 -5.11
CA ASN A 469 11.01 -31.83 -4.99
C ASN A 469 10.36 -31.49 -6.34
N ILE A 470 11.14 -31.28 -7.41
CA ILE A 470 10.61 -31.02 -8.76
C ILE A 470 9.77 -32.18 -9.30
N ARG A 471 10.17 -33.43 -9.02
CA ARG A 471 9.41 -34.60 -9.47
C ARG A 471 7.98 -34.62 -8.93
N ASN A 472 7.74 -34.01 -7.78
CA ASN A 472 6.42 -33.94 -7.18
C ASN A 472 5.53 -32.92 -7.90
N TRP A 473 6.12 -31.81 -8.36
CA TRP A 473 5.39 -30.84 -9.17
C TRP A 473 5.01 -31.39 -10.54
N PHE A 474 5.88 -32.19 -11.16
CA PHE A 474 5.68 -32.79 -12.48
C PHE A 474 5.36 -34.28 -12.43
N ASN A 475 4.65 -34.75 -11.39
CA ASN A 475 4.28 -36.16 -11.27
C ASN A 475 3.28 -36.58 -12.35
N GLU A 476 3.12 -37.90 -12.53
CA GLU A 476 2.27 -38.46 -13.57
C GLU A 476 0.81 -38.02 -13.48
N GLU A 477 0.28 -37.89 -12.27
CA GLU A 477 -1.08 -37.41 -12.03
C GLU A 477 -1.25 -35.97 -12.55
N GLU A 478 -0.34 -35.06 -12.19
CA GLU A 478 -0.41 -33.65 -12.60
C GLU A 478 -0.26 -33.49 -14.11
N GLN A 479 0.60 -34.30 -14.75
CA GLN A 479 0.72 -34.32 -16.19
C GLN A 479 -0.55 -34.85 -16.87
N LEU A 480 -1.16 -35.89 -16.33
CA LEU A 480 -2.43 -36.43 -16.82
C LEU A 480 -3.55 -35.39 -16.69
N LYS A 481 -3.69 -34.75 -15.52
CA LYS A 481 -4.67 -33.66 -15.32
C LYS A 481 -4.46 -32.53 -16.31
N ALA A 482 -3.22 -32.10 -16.53
CA ALA A 482 -2.90 -31.05 -17.48
C ALA A 482 -3.30 -31.43 -18.93
N ASN A 483 -3.15 -32.68 -19.31
CA ASN A 483 -3.61 -33.16 -20.62
C ASN A 483 -5.13 -33.23 -20.73
N LEU A 484 -5.79 -33.76 -19.71
CA LEU A 484 -7.26 -33.86 -19.66
C LEU A 484 -7.95 -32.49 -19.63
N LYS A 485 -7.32 -31.47 -19.04
CA LYS A 485 -7.82 -30.08 -19.06
C LYS A 485 -7.84 -29.48 -20.46
N ILE A 486 -7.02 -29.96 -21.39
CA ILE A 486 -7.09 -29.54 -22.80
C ILE A 486 -8.40 -30.03 -23.43
N GLU A 487 -8.85 -31.25 -23.06
CA GLU A 487 -10.08 -31.84 -23.59
C GLU A 487 -11.32 -31.22 -22.94
N ASN A 488 -11.35 -31.15 -21.60
CA ASN A 488 -12.48 -30.60 -20.86
C ASN A 488 -12.01 -30.03 -19.51
N LYS A 489 -11.69 -28.73 -19.51
CA LYS A 489 -11.19 -28.00 -18.34
C LYS A 489 -12.21 -28.00 -17.20
N GLU A 490 -13.47 -27.65 -17.49
CA GLU A 490 -14.52 -27.49 -16.48
C GLU A 490 -14.78 -28.81 -15.72
N LEU A 491 -14.77 -29.94 -16.43
CA LEU A 491 -14.95 -31.23 -15.82
C LEU A 491 -13.84 -31.54 -14.82
N ILE A 492 -12.58 -31.38 -15.25
CA ILE A 492 -11.43 -31.70 -14.39
C ILE A 492 -11.38 -30.79 -13.17
N GLU A 493 -11.65 -29.51 -13.35
CA GLU A 493 -11.71 -28.54 -12.24
C GLU A 493 -12.86 -28.86 -11.27
N LYS A 494 -14.02 -29.29 -11.77
CA LYS A 494 -15.13 -29.75 -10.93
C LYS A 494 -14.76 -31.00 -10.08
N ILE A 495 -14.00 -31.92 -10.65
CA ILE A 495 -13.52 -33.09 -9.93
C ILE A 495 -12.47 -32.68 -8.89
N GLU A 496 -11.51 -31.82 -9.27
CA GLU A 496 -10.48 -31.29 -8.36
C GLU A 496 -11.08 -30.50 -7.18
N ASP A 497 -12.18 -29.80 -7.40
CA ASP A 497 -12.85 -28.98 -6.36
C ASP A 497 -13.79 -29.79 -5.48
N HIS A 498 -13.97 -31.08 -5.76
CA HIS A 498 -14.78 -31.94 -4.90
C HIS A 498 -14.13 -32.07 -3.51
N GLN A 499 -14.94 -31.93 -2.47
CA GLN A 499 -14.49 -31.90 -1.07
C GLN A 499 -13.65 -33.12 -0.64
N ASP A 500 -13.83 -34.27 -1.29
CA ASP A 500 -13.12 -35.50 -0.97
C ASP A 500 -11.76 -35.59 -1.68
N PHE A 501 -11.55 -34.80 -2.73
CA PHE A 501 -10.31 -34.81 -3.51
C PHE A 501 -9.41 -33.62 -3.20
N MET A 502 -9.97 -32.43 -3.12
CA MET A 502 -9.19 -31.19 -2.86
C MET A 502 -7.96 -31.02 -3.76
N GLY A 503 -8.06 -31.48 -5.01
CA GLY A 503 -6.99 -31.47 -6.00
C GLY A 503 -6.17 -32.76 -6.12
N ASP A 504 -6.24 -33.66 -5.15
CA ASP A 504 -5.54 -34.96 -5.18
C ASP A 504 -6.45 -36.01 -5.84
N LEU A 505 -6.22 -36.30 -7.10
CA LEU A 505 -6.95 -37.29 -7.86
C LEU A 505 -6.20 -38.63 -7.97
N SER A 506 -5.05 -38.77 -7.32
CA SER A 506 -4.19 -39.95 -7.46
C SER A 506 -4.93 -41.27 -7.19
N PHE A 507 -5.67 -41.33 -6.10
CA PHE A 507 -6.44 -42.51 -5.74
C PHE A 507 -7.56 -42.80 -6.75
N PHE A 508 -8.30 -41.79 -7.17
CA PHE A 508 -9.37 -41.91 -8.14
C PHE A 508 -8.84 -42.40 -9.50
N LEU A 509 -7.78 -41.76 -9.99
CA LEU A 509 -7.15 -42.12 -11.26
C LEU A 509 -6.55 -43.53 -11.26
N ILE A 510 -5.91 -43.95 -10.17
CA ILE A 510 -5.39 -45.33 -10.01
C ILE A 510 -6.53 -46.35 -10.08
N LYS A 511 -7.68 -46.09 -9.46
CA LYS A 511 -8.83 -47.00 -9.50
C LYS A 511 -9.43 -47.09 -10.89
N VAL A 512 -9.59 -45.95 -11.58
CA VAL A 512 -10.08 -45.92 -12.96
C VAL A 512 -9.11 -46.66 -13.89
N HIS A 513 -7.80 -46.47 -13.74
CA HIS A 513 -6.78 -47.12 -14.57
C HIS A 513 -6.73 -48.66 -14.39
N LYS A 514 -7.13 -49.20 -13.23
CA LYS A 514 -7.23 -50.64 -13.02
C LYS A 514 -8.36 -51.29 -13.80
N ILE A 515 -9.35 -50.49 -14.23
CA ILE A 515 -10.55 -50.99 -14.90
C ILE A 515 -10.51 -50.65 -16.38
N GLU A 516 -10.01 -49.46 -16.72
CA GLU A 516 -9.97 -48.96 -18.07
C GLU A 516 -8.53 -48.87 -18.58
N THR A 517 -8.33 -49.20 -19.84
CA THR A 517 -7.00 -49.20 -20.48
C THR A 517 -6.56 -47.79 -20.88
N GLU A 518 -7.51 -46.87 -21.05
CA GLU A 518 -7.27 -45.50 -21.44
C GLU A 518 -8.13 -44.55 -20.57
N ILE A 519 -7.51 -43.49 -20.02
CA ILE A 519 -8.20 -42.48 -19.26
C ILE A 519 -8.43 -41.25 -20.13
N ASN A 520 -9.69 -40.95 -20.40
CA ASN A 520 -10.15 -39.75 -21.08
C ASN A 520 -11.33 -39.13 -20.34
N CYS A 521 -11.76 -37.92 -20.75
CA CYS A 521 -12.82 -37.19 -20.06
C CYS A 521 -14.15 -37.95 -19.98
N ASN A 522 -14.52 -38.73 -21.01
CA ASN A 522 -15.77 -39.50 -21.00
C ASN A 522 -15.76 -40.62 -19.96
N VAL A 523 -14.63 -41.31 -19.81
CA VAL A 523 -14.42 -42.30 -18.79
C VAL A 523 -14.52 -41.66 -17.41
N LEU A 524 -13.85 -40.53 -17.19
CA LEU A 524 -13.85 -39.84 -15.91
C LEU A 524 -15.23 -39.33 -15.50
N ILE A 525 -16.05 -38.81 -16.43
CA ILE A 525 -17.43 -38.40 -16.14
C ILE A 525 -18.21 -39.60 -15.55
N LYS A 526 -18.20 -40.74 -16.25
CA LYS A 526 -18.93 -41.94 -15.85
C LYS A 526 -18.55 -42.39 -14.43
N TYR A 527 -17.25 -42.44 -14.13
CA TYR A 527 -16.79 -42.89 -12.81
C TYR A 527 -17.02 -41.81 -11.73
N PHE A 528 -16.92 -40.53 -12.05
CA PHE A 528 -17.18 -39.46 -11.11
C PHE A 528 -18.67 -39.35 -10.73
N GLU A 529 -19.58 -39.51 -11.67
CA GLU A 529 -21.02 -39.57 -11.38
C GLU A 529 -21.38 -40.76 -10.52
N ASN A 530 -20.85 -41.94 -10.84
CA ASN A 530 -21.04 -43.16 -10.01
C ASN A 530 -20.49 -42.98 -8.59
N TYR A 531 -19.33 -42.31 -8.47
CA TYR A 531 -18.74 -41.98 -7.17
C TYR A 531 -19.65 -41.06 -6.37
N LYS A 532 -20.13 -39.97 -6.96
CA LYS A 532 -21.05 -39.03 -6.30
C LYS A 532 -22.32 -39.74 -5.82
N ASP A 533 -22.98 -40.47 -6.69
CA ASP A 533 -24.21 -41.20 -6.35
C ASP A 533 -23.99 -42.19 -5.19
N THR A 534 -22.85 -42.85 -5.15
CA THR A 534 -22.50 -43.77 -4.08
C THR A 534 -22.26 -43.03 -2.76
N ILE A 535 -21.49 -41.96 -2.76
CA ILE A 535 -21.18 -41.13 -1.58
C ILE A 535 -22.47 -40.49 -1.04
N ASP A 536 -23.32 -39.93 -1.90
CA ASP A 536 -24.57 -39.33 -1.48
C ASP A 536 -25.52 -40.32 -0.83
N ARG A 537 -25.58 -41.57 -1.36
CA ARG A 537 -26.34 -42.65 -0.74
C ARG A 537 -25.81 -43.03 0.64
N ILE A 538 -24.48 -43.05 0.83
CA ILE A 538 -23.86 -43.38 2.11
C ILE A 538 -24.06 -42.23 3.11
N ARG A 539 -23.86 -40.99 2.72
CA ARG A 539 -24.07 -39.82 3.58
C ARG A 539 -25.52 -39.66 4.03
N ASN A 540 -26.46 -39.92 3.15
CA ASN A 540 -27.90 -39.89 3.50
C ASN A 540 -28.33 -41.02 4.42
N LYS A 541 -27.56 -42.11 4.51
CA LYS A 541 -27.83 -43.26 5.43
C LYS A 541 -27.19 -43.11 6.79
N ASN A 542 -26.06 -42.37 6.89
CA ASN A 542 -25.27 -42.23 8.12
C ASN A 542 -25.16 -40.75 8.49
N THR A 543 -26.03 -40.27 9.37
CA THR A 543 -25.98 -38.89 9.87
C THR A 543 -24.86 -38.63 10.89
N GLU A 544 -24.09 -39.66 11.33
CA GLU A 544 -23.12 -39.52 12.44
C GLU A 544 -21.68 -40.02 12.19
N GLU A 545 -21.34 -40.65 11.05
CA GLU A 545 -19.97 -41.08 10.79
C GLU A 545 -19.45 -40.60 9.42
N LYS A 546 -18.27 -39.94 9.42
CA LYS A 546 -17.55 -39.60 8.18
C LYS A 546 -17.13 -40.90 7.47
N PRO A 547 -17.55 -41.16 6.23
CA PRO A 547 -17.14 -42.33 5.50
C PRO A 547 -15.63 -42.29 5.21
N ILE A 548 -14.95 -43.39 5.52
CA ILE A 548 -13.54 -43.56 5.14
C ILE A 548 -13.52 -43.87 3.63
N LEU A 549 -12.84 -43.01 2.87
CA LEU A 549 -12.70 -43.09 1.40
C LEU A 549 -12.32 -44.47 0.86
N SER A 550 -11.60 -45.27 1.66
CA SER A 550 -11.16 -46.62 1.30
C SER A 550 -12.30 -47.63 1.06
N ASN A 551 -13.46 -47.41 1.68
CA ASN A 551 -14.58 -48.36 1.64
C ASN A 551 -15.58 -48.03 0.51
N CYS A 552 -15.44 -46.93 -0.17
CA CYS A 552 -16.42 -46.47 -1.17
C CYS A 552 -16.08 -46.86 -2.63
N LEU A 553 -14.89 -47.42 -2.87
CA LEU A 553 -14.39 -47.79 -4.18
C LEU A 553 -14.04 -49.28 -4.33
N GLU A 554 -14.31 -50.12 -3.31
CA GLU A 554 -14.42 -51.55 -3.43
C GLU A 554 -15.82 -51.95 -3.92
#